data_9214a67742aff35311ed93dbf6071751
#
_entry.id   9214a67742aff35311ed93dbf6071751
#
_cell.length_a   1.000
_cell.length_b   1.000
_cell.length_c   1.000
_cell.angle_alpha   90.00
_cell.angle_beta   90.00
_cell.angle_gamma   90.00
#
_symmetry.space_group_name_H-M   'P 1'
#
loop_
_entity.id
_entity.type
_entity.pdbx_description
1 polymer ?
#
loop_
_entity_poly.entity_id
_entity_poly.type
_entity_poly.pdbx_seq_one_letter_code
_entity_poly.pdbx_strand_id
1 'polypeptide(L)'
;GIIYISHKMEEILRISDDVTIMRDGQWVATRPAKELTMDEIIRLMVGRELTNRFPPKDNVPGDVILEVENLSGKYTRLQEASFQLHKGEILGIAGLDGSGRTEVLENLFGAMTKGSGTIRLHGREIRNRTPRESIKNGFALLTEERRATGIFGIRDIRDNTVISNLKNYLMGGICLSDKKMKADTDWAIQAMRIKTPSQSTQIRSLSGGNQQKVIIGRWLLTKPEVLLLDEPTRGIDVGAKYEIYELIIRMAKQGKTIIVVSSEMPEILGITNRIGVMSNGH
;
A
#
# COMPACT_ATOMS: atom_id res chain seq x y z
N GLY A 1 -20.37 -27.61 19.60
CA GLY A 1 -20.38 -26.62 18.54
C GLY A 1 -18.96 -26.07 18.27
N ILE A 2 -18.70 -25.66 17.04
CA ILE A 2 -17.41 -25.07 16.62
C ILE A 2 -17.71 -23.65 16.15
N ILE A 3 -16.96 -22.67 16.66
CA ILE A 3 -16.98 -21.30 16.15
C ILE A 3 -15.69 -21.10 15.34
N TYR A 4 -15.84 -20.78 14.06
CA TYR A 4 -14.74 -20.53 13.14
C TYR A 4 -14.74 -19.08 12.68
N ILE A 5 -13.65 -18.35 12.97
CA ILE A 5 -13.52 -16.95 12.61
C ILE A 5 -12.48 -16.82 11.51
N SER A 6 -12.90 -16.34 10.35
CA SER A 6 -12.03 -16.12 9.20
C SER A 6 -12.51 -14.93 8.37
N HIS A 7 -11.61 -14.33 7.61
CA HIS A 7 -11.91 -13.35 6.56
C HIS A 7 -11.85 -13.96 5.16
N LYS A 8 -11.51 -15.26 5.06
CA LYS A 8 -11.50 -16.00 3.80
C LYS A 8 -12.90 -16.58 3.55
N MET A 9 -13.70 -15.85 2.79
CA MET A 9 -15.12 -16.14 2.57
C MET A 9 -15.34 -17.52 1.92
N GLU A 10 -14.45 -17.95 1.02
CA GLU A 10 -14.55 -19.26 0.37
C GLU A 10 -14.47 -20.41 1.38
N GLU A 11 -13.57 -20.28 2.38
CA GLU A 11 -13.47 -21.27 3.45
C GLU A 11 -14.74 -21.28 4.29
N ILE A 12 -15.24 -20.10 4.70
CA ILE A 12 -16.47 -19.96 5.50
C ILE A 12 -17.65 -20.61 4.79
N LEU A 13 -17.90 -20.29 3.52
CA LEU A 13 -19.00 -20.85 2.76
C LEU A 13 -18.91 -22.38 2.60
N ARG A 14 -17.68 -22.94 2.58
CA ARG A 14 -17.46 -24.37 2.39
C ARG A 14 -17.64 -25.20 3.64
N ILE A 15 -17.29 -24.65 4.83
CA ILE A 15 -17.20 -25.44 6.07
C ILE A 15 -18.25 -25.09 7.12
N SER A 16 -18.93 -23.94 7.00
CA SER A 16 -19.89 -23.49 8.00
C SER A 16 -21.32 -23.91 7.67
N ASP A 17 -22.11 -24.20 8.72
CA ASP A 17 -23.55 -24.41 8.61
C ASP A 17 -24.25 -23.05 8.55
N ASP A 18 -23.93 -22.17 9.51
CA ASP A 18 -24.44 -20.80 9.61
C ASP A 18 -23.31 -19.79 9.60
N VAL A 19 -23.55 -18.65 8.96
CA VAL A 19 -22.61 -17.53 8.91
C VAL A 19 -23.17 -16.33 9.64
N THR A 20 -22.48 -15.91 10.69
CA THR A 20 -22.77 -14.66 11.40
C THR A 20 -21.85 -13.55 10.90
N ILE A 21 -22.44 -12.47 10.44
CA ILE A 21 -21.71 -11.31 9.90
C ILE A 21 -21.71 -10.21 10.95
N MET A 22 -20.51 -9.70 11.23
CA MET A 22 -20.28 -8.59 12.15
C MET A 22 -19.59 -7.44 11.43
N ARG A 23 -19.89 -6.20 11.83
CA ARG A 23 -19.26 -4.99 11.32
C ARG A 23 -19.11 -3.96 12.43
N ASP A 24 -17.93 -3.38 12.58
CA ASP A 24 -17.61 -2.37 13.62
C ASP A 24 -18.02 -2.81 15.05
N GLY A 25 -17.86 -4.13 15.34
CA GLY A 25 -18.24 -4.72 16.63
C GLY A 25 -19.74 -4.98 16.82
N GLN A 26 -20.56 -4.70 15.81
CA GLN A 26 -22.01 -4.91 15.83
C GLN A 26 -22.40 -6.15 15.03
N TRP A 27 -23.38 -6.89 15.53
CA TRP A 27 -24.05 -7.95 14.78
C TRP A 27 -24.85 -7.33 13.61
N VAL A 28 -24.72 -7.92 12.43
CA VAL A 28 -25.43 -7.47 11.21
C VAL A 28 -26.48 -8.48 10.80
N ALA A 29 -26.10 -9.75 10.67
CA ALA A 29 -27.01 -10.82 10.26
C ALA A 29 -26.42 -12.19 10.64
N THR A 30 -27.29 -13.18 10.81
CA THR A 30 -26.95 -14.61 10.83
C THR A 30 -27.84 -15.31 9.82
N ARG A 31 -27.26 -16.11 8.91
CA ARG A 31 -27.97 -16.86 7.88
C ARG A 31 -27.32 -18.19 7.60
N PRO A 32 -28.05 -19.19 7.13
CA PRO A 32 -27.48 -20.44 6.66
C PRO A 32 -26.48 -20.19 5.53
N ALA A 33 -25.31 -20.85 5.59
CA ALA A 33 -24.27 -20.68 4.58
C ALA A 33 -24.74 -20.99 3.14
N LYS A 34 -25.68 -21.93 3.02
CA LYS A 34 -26.29 -22.34 1.75
C LYS A 34 -27.10 -21.25 1.05
N GLU A 35 -27.56 -20.27 1.80
CA GLU A 35 -28.40 -19.15 1.31
C GLU A 35 -27.59 -17.91 1.00
N LEU A 36 -26.29 -17.93 1.27
CA LEU A 36 -25.41 -16.78 1.10
C LEU A 36 -24.50 -16.94 -0.11
N THR A 37 -24.41 -15.87 -0.88
CA THR A 37 -23.37 -15.71 -1.90
C THR A 37 -22.19 -14.92 -1.35
N MET A 38 -21.04 -15.02 -1.99
CA MET A 38 -19.85 -14.22 -1.66
C MET A 38 -20.17 -12.72 -1.67
N ASP A 39 -20.88 -12.25 -2.68
CA ASP A 39 -21.21 -10.84 -2.85
C ASP A 39 -22.15 -10.33 -1.75
N GLU A 40 -23.11 -11.17 -1.30
CA GLU A 40 -24.00 -10.82 -0.19
C GLU A 40 -23.25 -10.71 1.14
N ILE A 41 -22.31 -11.64 1.42
CA ILE A 41 -21.47 -11.55 2.62
C ILE A 41 -20.67 -10.25 2.59
N ILE A 42 -20.01 -9.95 1.49
CA ILE A 42 -19.21 -8.73 1.32
C ILE A 42 -20.10 -7.49 1.50
N ARG A 43 -21.28 -7.46 0.88
CA ARG A 43 -22.24 -6.36 1.00
C ARG A 43 -22.64 -6.12 2.46
N LEU A 44 -22.96 -7.17 3.19
CA LEU A 44 -23.34 -7.09 4.61
C LEU A 44 -22.17 -6.64 5.49
N MET A 45 -20.95 -7.11 5.22
CA MET A 45 -19.75 -6.70 5.95
C MET A 45 -19.39 -5.23 5.71
N VAL A 46 -19.47 -4.77 4.45
CA VAL A 46 -19.08 -3.41 4.05
C VAL A 46 -20.20 -2.40 4.29
N GLY A 47 -21.47 -2.83 4.24
CA GLY A 47 -22.65 -2.00 4.48
C GLY A 47 -23.04 -1.07 3.33
N ARG A 48 -22.47 -1.28 2.15
CA ARG A 48 -22.84 -0.65 0.88
C ARG A 48 -22.84 -1.70 -0.21
N GLU A 49 -23.62 -1.46 -1.26
CA GLU A 49 -23.52 -2.28 -2.47
C GLU A 49 -22.15 -2.05 -3.10
N LEU A 50 -21.31 -3.08 -3.10
CA LEU A 50 -20.14 -3.12 -3.94
C LEU A 50 -20.57 -3.78 -5.24
N THR A 51 -20.97 -2.98 -6.22
CA THR A 51 -21.33 -3.45 -7.55
C THR A 51 -20.16 -4.14 -8.26
N ASN A 52 -18.92 -3.84 -7.81
CA ASN A 52 -17.69 -4.47 -8.27
C ASN A 52 -16.72 -4.69 -7.10
N ARG A 53 -16.01 -5.82 -7.10
CA ARG A 53 -14.97 -6.17 -6.13
C ARG A 53 -13.81 -5.16 -6.12
N PHE A 54 -13.56 -4.52 -7.25
CA PHE A 54 -12.52 -3.52 -7.45
C PHE A 54 -13.12 -2.22 -7.98
N PRO A 55 -12.59 -1.04 -7.61
CA PRO A 55 -13.01 0.23 -8.19
C PRO A 55 -12.67 0.28 -9.68
N PRO A 56 -13.40 1.09 -10.47
CA PRO A 56 -13.05 1.32 -11.86
C PRO A 56 -11.62 1.87 -11.99
N LYS A 57 -10.78 1.22 -12.80
CA LYS A 57 -9.44 1.70 -13.12
C LYS A 57 -9.49 2.53 -14.41
N ASP A 58 -9.78 3.79 -14.26
CA ASP A 58 -9.93 4.77 -15.31
C ASP A 58 -8.80 5.78 -15.38
N ASN A 59 -7.66 5.46 -14.75
CA ASN A 59 -6.40 6.17 -14.93
C ASN A 59 -5.81 5.84 -16.32
N VAL A 60 -5.28 6.87 -16.97
CA VAL A 60 -4.67 6.76 -18.31
C VAL A 60 -3.17 6.99 -18.17
N PRO A 61 -2.33 5.96 -18.45
CA PRO A 61 -0.88 6.12 -18.46
C PRO A 61 -0.43 7.15 -19.51
N GLY A 62 0.47 8.05 -19.11
CA GLY A 62 1.08 9.07 -19.96
C GLY A 62 2.45 8.67 -20.49
N ASP A 63 3.39 9.64 -20.55
CA ASP A 63 4.76 9.42 -20.99
C ASP A 63 5.56 8.57 -20.02
N VAL A 64 6.63 7.93 -20.51
CA VAL A 64 7.59 7.19 -19.68
C VAL A 64 8.31 8.18 -18.76
N ILE A 65 8.28 7.93 -17.46
CA ILE A 65 8.99 8.75 -16.47
C ILE A 65 10.09 7.98 -15.74
N LEU A 66 9.95 6.67 -15.57
CA LEU A 66 10.93 5.83 -14.90
C LEU A 66 11.38 4.71 -15.85
N GLU A 67 12.69 4.56 -16.01
CA GLU A 67 13.31 3.50 -16.76
C GLU A 67 14.29 2.76 -15.85
N VAL A 68 14.14 1.45 -15.80
CA VAL A 68 15.01 0.54 -15.03
C VAL A 68 15.63 -0.44 -16.00
N GLU A 69 16.96 -0.53 -16.01
CA GLU A 69 17.70 -1.39 -16.93
C GLU A 69 18.65 -2.30 -16.14
N ASN A 70 18.52 -3.60 -16.34
CA ASN A 70 19.39 -4.65 -15.79
C ASN A 70 19.62 -4.54 -14.27
N LEU A 71 18.58 -4.16 -13.53
CA LEU A 71 18.64 -4.01 -12.08
C LEU A 71 18.89 -5.35 -11.41
N SER A 72 20.00 -5.47 -10.70
CA SER A 72 20.36 -6.65 -9.92
C SER A 72 20.72 -6.26 -8.49
N GLY A 73 20.34 -7.08 -7.54
CA GLY A 73 20.71 -6.89 -6.14
C GLY A 73 22.06 -7.49 -5.81
N LYS A 74 22.83 -6.86 -4.91
CA LYS A 74 24.17 -7.37 -4.54
C LYS A 74 24.12 -8.63 -3.68
N TYR A 75 23.10 -8.72 -2.81
CA TYR A 75 22.95 -9.80 -1.84
C TYR A 75 21.55 -10.43 -1.88
N THR A 76 20.82 -10.22 -2.95
CA THR A 76 19.46 -10.72 -3.16
C THR A 76 19.41 -11.59 -4.41
N ARG A 77 18.26 -12.24 -4.63
CA ARG A 77 18.06 -13.07 -5.83
C ARG A 77 17.73 -12.27 -7.09
N LEU A 78 17.51 -10.96 -6.96
CA LEU A 78 17.16 -10.10 -8.08
C LEU A 78 18.26 -10.04 -9.14
N GLN A 79 17.91 -10.37 -10.38
CA GLN A 79 18.82 -10.43 -11.52
C GLN A 79 18.22 -9.75 -12.75
N GLU A 80 18.93 -8.76 -13.29
CA GLU A 80 18.67 -8.12 -14.59
C GLU A 80 17.23 -7.64 -14.85
N ALA A 81 16.50 -7.26 -13.80
CA ALA A 81 15.15 -6.74 -13.97
C ALA A 81 15.17 -5.45 -14.80
N SER A 82 14.41 -5.42 -15.89
CA SER A 82 14.30 -4.27 -16.79
C SER A 82 12.84 -3.96 -17.09
N PHE A 83 12.44 -2.71 -16.89
CA PHE A 83 11.09 -2.25 -17.19
C PHE A 83 11.02 -0.73 -17.25
N GLN A 84 9.92 -0.24 -17.81
CA GLN A 84 9.58 1.18 -17.87
C GLN A 84 8.25 1.42 -17.17
N LEU A 85 8.09 2.62 -16.62
CA LEU A 85 6.86 3.08 -15.99
C LEU A 85 6.43 4.41 -16.55
N HIS A 86 5.13 4.50 -16.78
CA HIS A 86 4.50 5.70 -17.32
C HIS A 86 3.89 6.55 -16.19
N LYS A 87 3.81 7.85 -16.42
CA LYS A 87 3.13 8.78 -15.52
C LYS A 87 1.67 8.33 -15.31
N GLY A 88 1.25 8.23 -14.06
CA GLY A 88 -0.12 7.82 -13.75
C GLY A 88 -0.43 6.34 -13.98
N GLU A 89 0.60 5.52 -14.23
CA GLU A 89 0.48 4.06 -14.39
C GLU A 89 0.50 3.37 -13.03
N ILE A 90 -0.24 2.26 -12.94
CA ILE A 90 -0.13 1.28 -11.88
C ILE A 90 0.42 -0.01 -12.51
N LEU A 91 1.71 -0.33 -12.25
CA LEU A 91 2.33 -1.58 -12.64
C LEU A 91 2.17 -2.59 -11.51
N GLY A 92 1.57 -3.74 -11.78
CA GLY A 92 1.54 -4.87 -10.88
C GLY A 92 2.77 -5.75 -11.05
N ILE A 93 3.36 -6.22 -9.96
CA ILE A 93 4.39 -7.27 -10.00
C ILE A 93 3.84 -8.50 -9.30
N ALA A 94 3.62 -9.55 -10.09
CA ALA A 94 3.15 -10.86 -9.64
C ALA A 94 4.32 -11.86 -9.59
N GLY A 95 4.16 -12.93 -8.83
CA GLY A 95 5.14 -14.01 -8.72
C GLY A 95 4.94 -14.83 -7.44
N LEU A 96 5.60 -15.94 -7.32
CA LEU A 96 5.59 -16.76 -6.11
C LEU A 96 6.43 -16.10 -4.99
N ASP A 97 6.22 -16.54 -3.76
CA ASP A 97 7.06 -16.10 -2.64
C ASP A 97 8.53 -16.46 -2.91
N GLY A 98 9.41 -15.49 -2.64
CA GLY A 98 10.84 -15.63 -2.95
C GLY A 98 11.21 -15.47 -4.43
N SER A 99 10.28 -15.02 -5.29
CA SER A 99 10.58 -14.76 -6.70
C SER A 99 11.38 -13.48 -6.96
N GLY A 100 11.57 -12.62 -5.96
CA GLY A 100 12.31 -11.37 -6.10
C GLY A 100 11.43 -10.10 -6.15
N ARG A 101 10.12 -10.21 -5.94
CA ARG A 101 9.17 -9.08 -6.02
C ARG A 101 9.51 -7.94 -5.06
N THR A 102 9.64 -8.25 -3.77
CA THR A 102 10.02 -7.29 -2.73
C THR A 102 11.40 -6.70 -3.00
N GLU A 103 12.34 -7.54 -3.43
CA GLU A 103 13.71 -7.12 -3.73
C GLU A 103 13.78 -6.06 -4.84
N VAL A 104 12.89 -6.10 -5.84
CA VAL A 104 12.80 -5.03 -6.85
C VAL A 104 12.51 -3.69 -6.17
N LEU A 105 11.49 -3.63 -5.30
CA LEU A 105 11.10 -2.40 -4.63
C LEU A 105 12.19 -1.90 -3.68
N GLU A 106 12.79 -2.79 -2.90
CA GLU A 106 13.84 -2.46 -1.94
C GLU A 106 15.13 -1.97 -2.62
N ASN A 107 15.51 -2.58 -3.76
CA ASN A 107 16.64 -2.09 -4.55
C ASN A 107 16.36 -0.75 -5.21
N LEU A 108 15.15 -0.53 -5.74
CA LEU A 108 14.73 0.77 -6.29
C LEU A 108 14.74 1.88 -5.22
N PHE A 109 14.37 1.53 -3.99
CA PHE A 109 14.30 2.48 -2.87
C PHE A 109 15.65 2.63 -2.14
N GLY A 110 16.64 1.82 -2.46
CA GLY A 110 17.92 1.83 -1.74
C GLY A 110 17.83 1.34 -0.29
N ALA A 111 16.81 0.56 0.04
CA ALA A 111 16.71 -0.19 1.29
C ALA A 111 17.66 -1.39 1.27
N MET A 112 17.85 -1.98 0.09
CA MET A 112 18.85 -2.99 -0.19
C MET A 112 19.94 -2.45 -1.12
N THR A 113 21.15 -3.02 -1.02
CA THR A 113 22.29 -2.58 -1.85
C THR A 113 22.14 -3.10 -3.27
N LYS A 114 22.03 -2.18 -4.22
CA LYS A 114 22.05 -2.47 -5.65
C LYS A 114 23.42 -3.07 -6.06
N GLY A 115 23.40 -4.15 -6.81
CA GLY A 115 24.58 -4.79 -7.38
C GLY A 115 24.99 -4.13 -8.70
N SER A 116 24.05 -4.06 -9.65
CA SER A 116 24.24 -3.46 -10.98
C SER A 116 22.94 -2.84 -11.51
N GLY A 117 22.97 -2.32 -12.71
CA GLY A 117 21.84 -1.74 -13.41
C GLY A 117 21.73 -0.23 -13.27
N THR A 118 20.87 0.36 -14.10
CA THR A 118 20.66 1.81 -14.19
C THR A 118 19.22 2.16 -13.92
N ILE A 119 19.00 3.25 -13.20
CA ILE A 119 17.69 3.82 -12.92
C ILE A 119 17.68 5.23 -13.49
N ARG A 120 16.76 5.53 -14.42
CA ARG A 120 16.55 6.87 -14.96
C ARG A 120 15.17 7.37 -14.59
N LEU A 121 15.11 8.60 -14.09
CA LEU A 121 13.86 9.32 -13.83
C LEU A 121 13.84 10.55 -14.75
N HIS A 122 12.79 10.69 -15.58
CA HIS A 122 12.68 11.72 -16.63
C HIS A 122 13.92 11.75 -17.55
N GLY A 123 14.40 10.57 -17.97
CA GLY A 123 15.56 10.41 -18.83
C GLY A 123 16.91 10.70 -18.17
N ARG A 124 16.95 11.11 -16.90
CA ARG A 124 18.18 11.38 -16.16
C ARG A 124 18.52 10.23 -15.25
N GLU A 125 19.76 9.78 -15.29
CA GLU A 125 20.23 8.76 -14.35
C GLU A 125 20.20 9.29 -12.91
N ILE A 126 19.59 8.51 -12.02
CA ILE A 126 19.52 8.79 -10.60
C ILE A 126 20.21 7.68 -9.80
N ARG A 127 20.63 8.04 -8.58
CA ARG A 127 21.21 7.10 -7.63
C ARG A 127 20.35 7.05 -6.40
N ASN A 128 19.82 5.86 -6.12
CA ASN A 128 19.02 5.55 -4.94
C ASN A 128 19.84 4.58 -4.06
N ARG A 129 20.97 5.04 -3.49
CA ARG A 129 21.86 4.20 -2.67
C ARG A 129 21.33 4.04 -1.24
N THR A 130 20.50 4.96 -0.81
CA THR A 130 19.91 5.01 0.53
C THR A 130 18.47 5.47 0.45
N PRO A 131 17.61 5.09 1.42
CA PRO A 131 16.24 5.59 1.49
C PRO A 131 16.14 7.12 1.48
N ARG A 132 17.11 7.81 2.09
CA ARG A 132 17.18 9.28 2.10
C ARG A 132 17.37 9.87 0.69
N GLU A 133 18.23 9.27 -0.13
CA GLU A 133 18.40 9.69 -1.53
C GLU A 133 17.13 9.44 -2.33
N SER A 134 16.49 8.29 -2.13
CA SER A 134 15.26 7.91 -2.82
C SER A 134 14.10 8.86 -2.50
N ILE A 135 13.92 9.21 -1.23
CA ILE A 135 12.92 10.20 -0.82
C ILE A 135 13.20 11.55 -1.50
N LYS A 136 14.47 11.97 -1.57
CA LYS A 136 14.86 13.22 -2.26
C LYS A 136 14.59 13.16 -3.77
N ASN A 137 14.73 11.99 -4.37
CA ASN A 137 14.43 11.72 -5.78
C ASN A 137 12.93 11.47 -6.04
N GLY A 138 12.07 11.67 -5.05
CA GLY A 138 10.62 11.55 -5.21
C GLY A 138 10.07 10.12 -5.13
N PHE A 139 10.77 9.20 -4.46
CA PHE A 139 10.29 7.84 -4.21
C PHE A 139 9.71 7.69 -2.81
N ALA A 140 8.74 6.81 -2.68
CA ALA A 140 8.18 6.35 -1.41
C ALA A 140 8.05 4.83 -1.42
N LEU A 141 8.29 4.18 -0.27
CA LEU A 141 8.17 2.73 -0.11
C LEU A 141 7.23 2.38 1.04
N LEU A 142 6.16 1.68 0.74
CA LEU A 142 5.33 0.99 1.71
C LEU A 142 5.82 -0.46 1.76
N THR A 143 6.23 -0.91 2.94
CA THR A 143 6.83 -2.24 3.15
C THR A 143 5.78 -3.30 3.46
N GLU A 144 6.06 -4.55 3.12
CA GLU A 144 5.20 -5.71 3.33
C GLU A 144 4.77 -5.87 4.80
N GLU A 145 5.74 -5.87 5.72
CA GLU A 145 5.51 -6.09 7.16
C GLU A 145 5.17 -4.78 7.88
N ARG A 146 3.91 -4.32 7.73
CA ARG A 146 3.42 -3.06 8.32
C ARG A 146 3.80 -2.89 9.79
N ARG A 147 3.61 -3.93 10.63
CA ARG A 147 3.83 -3.81 12.07
C ARG A 147 5.31 -3.79 12.46
N ALA A 148 6.15 -4.50 11.72
CA ALA A 148 7.58 -4.59 12.01
C ALA A 148 8.37 -3.42 11.45
N THR A 149 8.05 -2.97 10.22
CA THR A 149 8.85 -2.00 9.48
C THR A 149 8.09 -0.74 9.08
N GLY A 150 6.75 -0.79 9.08
CA GLY A 150 5.92 0.30 8.60
C GLY A 150 5.50 1.31 9.65
N ILE A 151 5.33 0.94 10.94
CA ILE A 151 4.81 1.81 11.99
C ILE A 151 5.66 1.77 13.27
N PHE A 152 5.62 2.88 13.99
CA PHE A 152 6.11 2.98 15.37
C PHE A 152 4.92 2.74 16.31
N GLY A 153 4.65 1.49 16.66
CA GLY A 153 3.41 1.04 17.30
C GLY A 153 3.06 1.75 18.62
N ILE A 154 4.07 2.15 19.41
CA ILE A 154 3.90 2.86 20.69
C ILE A 154 3.68 4.38 20.52
N ARG A 155 3.93 4.92 19.32
CA ARG A 155 3.75 6.33 19.01
C ARG A 155 2.34 6.62 18.52
N ASP A 156 1.97 7.88 18.60
CA ASP A 156 0.67 8.35 18.12
C ASP A 156 0.63 8.48 16.58
N ILE A 157 -0.53 8.79 16.04
CA ILE A 157 -0.76 8.98 14.62
C ILE A 157 0.08 10.13 14.09
N ARG A 158 0.20 11.24 14.85
CA ARG A 158 0.96 12.43 14.44
C ARG A 158 2.43 12.07 14.22
N ASP A 159 3.09 11.45 15.20
CA ASP A 159 4.49 11.04 15.09
C ASP A 159 4.69 10.11 13.89
N ASN A 160 3.80 9.14 13.75
CA ASN A 160 3.83 8.22 12.60
C ASN A 160 3.62 8.90 11.26
N THR A 161 2.82 9.94 11.19
CA THR A 161 2.52 10.66 9.95
C THR A 161 3.68 11.53 9.48
N VAL A 162 4.35 12.23 10.41
CA VAL A 162 5.34 13.25 10.05
C VAL A 162 6.78 12.74 9.94
N ILE A 163 7.08 11.53 10.45
CA ILE A 163 8.46 11.03 10.62
C ILE A 163 9.31 11.03 9.34
N SER A 164 8.72 10.74 8.19
CA SER A 164 9.44 10.73 6.91
C SER A 164 9.75 12.12 6.35
N ASN A 165 9.19 13.17 6.96
CA ASN A 165 9.26 14.54 6.47
C ASN A 165 9.75 15.55 7.53
N LEU A 166 10.41 15.09 8.60
CA LEU A 166 10.76 15.90 9.78
C LEU A 166 11.51 17.20 9.45
N LYS A 167 12.33 17.20 8.40
CA LYS A 167 13.08 18.40 7.99
C LYS A 167 12.17 19.59 7.66
N ASN A 168 10.98 19.34 7.12
CA ASN A 168 10.04 20.38 6.74
C ASN A 168 9.37 21.05 7.95
N TYR A 169 9.50 20.46 9.13
CA TYR A 169 8.96 20.98 10.38
C TYR A 169 10.00 21.71 11.23
N LEU A 170 11.27 21.73 10.81
CA LEU A 170 12.33 22.45 11.54
C LEU A 170 12.11 23.95 11.49
N MET A 171 12.17 24.58 12.66
CA MET A 171 12.22 26.03 12.87
C MET A 171 13.61 26.39 13.37
N GLY A 172 14.29 27.30 12.68
CA GLY A 172 15.66 27.67 13.02
C GLY A 172 16.69 26.53 13.02
N GLY A 173 16.35 25.39 12.38
CA GLY A 173 17.22 24.22 12.27
C GLY A 173 17.28 23.32 13.50
N ILE A 174 16.63 23.67 14.62
CA ILE A 174 16.78 22.97 15.92
C ILE A 174 15.43 22.47 16.46
N CYS A 175 14.37 23.26 16.40
CA CYS A 175 13.08 22.95 17.01
C CYS A 175 12.06 22.49 15.96
N LEU A 176 11.18 21.54 16.31
CA LEU A 176 10.07 21.12 15.47
C LEU A 176 8.83 22.00 15.68
N SER A 177 8.16 22.39 14.60
CA SER A 177 6.91 23.13 14.63
C SER A 177 5.73 22.22 14.91
N ASP A 178 5.26 22.18 16.16
CA ASP A 178 4.07 21.41 16.54
C ASP A 178 2.83 21.84 15.73
N LYS A 179 2.68 23.14 15.45
CA LYS A 179 1.57 23.68 14.64
C LYS A 179 1.55 23.10 13.22
N LYS A 180 2.71 23.03 12.55
CA LYS A 180 2.81 22.47 11.19
C LYS A 180 2.58 20.95 11.19
N MET A 181 3.16 20.26 12.17
CA MET A 181 2.98 18.81 12.32
C MET A 181 1.50 18.45 12.52
N LYS A 182 0.78 19.20 13.36
CA LYS A 182 -0.66 19.01 13.57
C LYS A 182 -1.45 19.25 12.28
N ALA A 183 -1.19 20.34 11.58
CA ALA A 183 -1.89 20.68 10.34
C ALA A 183 -1.72 19.60 9.25
N ASP A 184 -0.51 19.12 9.04
CA ASP A 184 -0.23 18.07 8.06
C ASP A 184 -0.83 16.71 8.48
N THR A 185 -0.89 16.44 9.79
CA THR A 185 -1.56 15.24 10.29
C THR A 185 -3.07 15.32 10.10
N ASP A 186 -3.70 16.46 10.35
CA ASP A 186 -5.12 16.69 10.10
C ASP A 186 -5.44 16.54 8.61
N TRP A 187 -4.58 17.08 7.74
CA TRP A 187 -4.70 16.87 6.31
C TRP A 187 -4.64 15.36 5.95
N ALA A 188 -3.67 14.62 6.50
CA ALA A 188 -3.54 13.19 6.22
C ALA A 188 -4.77 12.40 6.71
N ILE A 189 -5.29 12.71 7.91
CA ILE A 189 -6.50 12.09 8.46
C ILE A 189 -7.69 12.31 7.52
N GLN A 190 -7.89 13.53 7.05
CA GLN A 190 -9.00 13.87 6.16
C GLN A 190 -8.82 13.28 4.75
N ALA A 191 -7.64 13.47 4.14
CA ALA A 191 -7.36 13.06 2.77
C ALA A 191 -7.40 11.53 2.61
N MET A 192 -6.94 10.79 3.63
CA MET A 192 -6.95 9.32 3.66
C MET A 192 -8.22 8.75 4.31
N ARG A 193 -9.12 9.59 4.82
CA ARG A 193 -10.32 9.16 5.57
C ARG A 193 -9.98 8.19 6.70
N ILE A 194 -8.99 8.57 7.54
CA ILE A 194 -8.56 7.75 8.68
C ILE A 194 -9.60 7.85 9.78
N LYS A 195 -10.15 6.71 10.20
CA LYS A 195 -11.08 6.66 11.34
C LYS A 195 -10.28 6.66 12.64
N THR A 196 -10.28 7.78 13.35
CA THR A 196 -9.59 7.96 14.64
C THR A 196 -10.28 9.01 15.49
N PRO A 197 -10.25 8.89 16.84
CA PRO A 197 -10.75 9.92 17.74
C PRO A 197 -9.89 11.20 17.70
N SER A 198 -8.55 11.06 17.57
CA SER A 198 -7.62 12.20 17.56
C SER A 198 -6.28 11.82 16.95
N GLN A 199 -5.43 12.83 16.65
CA GLN A 199 -4.04 12.64 16.23
C GLN A 199 -3.16 11.98 17.30
N SER A 200 -3.52 12.15 18.58
CA SER A 200 -2.78 11.61 19.74
C SER A 200 -3.12 10.16 20.03
N THR A 201 -4.02 9.56 19.25
CA THR A 201 -4.35 8.13 19.37
C THR A 201 -3.14 7.28 18.98
N GLN A 202 -2.78 6.29 19.81
CA GLN A 202 -1.69 5.38 19.48
C GLN A 202 -2.02 4.58 18.23
N ILE A 203 -1.08 4.51 17.27
CA ILE A 203 -1.33 3.88 15.99
C ILE A 203 -1.66 2.39 16.11
N ARG A 204 -1.14 1.69 17.12
CA ARG A 204 -1.41 0.26 17.37
C ARG A 204 -2.87 -0.03 17.69
N SER A 205 -3.65 0.97 18.17
CA SER A 205 -5.08 0.81 18.49
C SER A 205 -5.99 0.91 17.27
N LEU A 206 -5.45 1.37 16.14
CA LEU A 206 -6.20 1.45 14.89
C LEU A 206 -6.35 0.09 14.23
N SER A 207 -7.43 -0.08 13.44
CA SER A 207 -7.57 -1.23 12.53
C SER A 207 -6.44 -1.25 11.49
N GLY A 208 -6.16 -2.43 10.92
CA GLY A 208 -5.12 -2.60 9.90
C GLY A 208 -5.27 -1.64 8.73
N GLY A 209 -6.48 -1.44 8.22
CA GLY A 209 -6.75 -0.50 7.14
C GLY A 209 -6.46 0.95 7.51
N ASN A 210 -6.79 1.39 8.73
CA ASN A 210 -6.47 2.75 9.18
C ASN A 210 -4.97 2.94 9.41
N GLN A 211 -4.26 1.93 9.94
CA GLN A 211 -2.80 1.97 10.03
C GLN A 211 -2.16 2.14 8.65
N GLN A 212 -2.65 1.40 7.64
CA GLN A 212 -2.15 1.49 6.26
C GLN A 212 -2.37 2.89 5.67
N LYS A 213 -3.55 3.47 5.90
CA LYS A 213 -3.86 4.83 5.48
C LYS A 213 -2.95 5.87 6.12
N VAL A 214 -2.55 5.70 7.39
CA VAL A 214 -1.55 6.56 8.04
C VAL A 214 -0.21 6.47 7.31
N ILE A 215 0.25 5.26 6.95
CA ILE A 215 1.52 5.09 6.22
C ILE A 215 1.44 5.73 4.82
N ILE A 216 0.35 5.55 4.09
CA ILE A 216 0.16 6.19 2.78
C ILE A 216 0.18 7.72 2.95
N GLY A 217 -0.57 8.25 3.92
CA GLY A 217 -0.58 9.69 4.25
C GLY A 217 0.80 10.25 4.58
N ARG A 218 1.59 9.53 5.41
CA ARG A 218 3.00 9.82 5.71
C ARG A 218 3.81 10.04 4.43
N TRP A 219 3.71 9.09 3.50
CA TRP A 219 4.47 9.15 2.27
C TRP A 219 4.00 10.29 1.35
N LEU A 220 2.71 10.55 1.27
CA LEU A 220 2.20 11.66 0.45
C LEU A 220 2.68 13.03 0.92
N LEU A 221 2.99 13.22 2.20
CA LEU A 221 3.61 14.43 2.73
C LEU A 221 5.02 14.68 2.19
N THR A 222 5.73 13.65 1.74
CA THR A 222 7.02 13.81 1.05
C THR A 222 6.87 14.20 -0.42
N LYS A 223 5.62 14.29 -0.92
CA LYS A 223 5.26 14.62 -2.32
C LYS A 223 5.92 13.68 -3.34
N PRO A 224 5.84 12.36 -3.17
CA PRO A 224 6.51 11.42 -4.06
C PRO A 224 5.92 11.48 -5.47
N GLU A 225 6.73 11.18 -6.46
CA GLU A 225 6.31 10.96 -7.84
C GLU A 225 6.11 9.46 -8.12
N VAL A 226 6.96 8.62 -7.51
CA VAL A 226 6.93 7.16 -7.62
C VAL A 226 6.60 6.54 -6.26
N LEU A 227 5.54 5.73 -6.22
CA LEU A 227 5.12 4.98 -5.04
C LEU A 227 5.39 3.49 -5.26
N LEU A 228 6.13 2.89 -4.36
CA LEU A 228 6.44 1.47 -4.31
C LEU A 228 5.60 0.86 -3.19
N LEU A 229 4.63 0.03 -3.53
CA LEU A 229 3.65 -0.52 -2.59
C LEU A 229 3.81 -2.04 -2.51
N ASP A 230 4.40 -2.52 -1.43
CA ASP A 230 4.59 -3.94 -1.18
C ASP A 230 3.46 -4.48 -0.31
N GLU A 231 2.66 -5.40 -0.84
CA GLU A 231 1.51 -6.02 -0.20
C GLU A 231 0.59 -4.98 0.50
N PRO A 232 0.09 -3.95 -0.20
CA PRO A 232 -0.56 -2.80 0.43
C PRO A 232 -1.85 -3.15 1.19
N THR A 233 -2.42 -4.32 0.96
CA THR A 233 -3.68 -4.76 1.59
C THR A 233 -3.52 -6.00 2.47
N ARG A 234 -2.29 -6.45 2.72
CA ARG A 234 -2.02 -7.63 3.54
C ARG A 234 -2.53 -7.46 4.98
N GLY A 235 -3.33 -8.43 5.42
CA GLY A 235 -3.90 -8.43 6.78
C GLY A 235 -4.90 -7.30 7.02
N ILE A 236 -5.60 -6.86 5.98
CA ILE A 236 -6.66 -5.86 6.01
C ILE A 236 -7.99 -6.54 5.65
N ASP A 237 -9.06 -6.13 6.30
CA ASP A 237 -10.41 -6.62 5.99
C ASP A 237 -10.90 -6.17 4.61
N VAL A 238 -11.86 -6.91 4.04
CA VAL A 238 -12.33 -6.72 2.65
C VAL A 238 -12.85 -5.30 2.39
N GLY A 239 -13.57 -4.71 3.35
CA GLY A 239 -14.10 -3.36 3.21
C GLY A 239 -13.00 -2.30 3.16
N ALA A 240 -12.00 -2.45 4.03
CA ALA A 240 -10.85 -1.55 4.06
C ALA A 240 -9.91 -1.77 2.85
N LYS A 241 -9.80 -2.99 2.31
CA LYS A 241 -9.06 -3.24 1.05
C LYS A 241 -9.62 -2.39 -0.09
N TYR A 242 -10.94 -2.38 -0.27
CA TYR A 242 -11.58 -1.57 -1.30
C TYR A 242 -11.22 -0.08 -1.18
N GLU A 243 -11.20 0.46 0.04
CA GLU A 243 -10.81 1.86 0.27
C GLU A 243 -9.34 2.13 -0.07
N ILE A 244 -8.45 1.15 0.14
CA ILE A 244 -7.03 1.24 -0.29
C ILE A 244 -6.93 1.21 -1.82
N TYR A 245 -7.71 0.36 -2.50
CA TYR A 245 -7.74 0.35 -3.97
C TYR A 245 -8.21 1.69 -4.53
N GLU A 246 -9.29 2.28 -3.96
CA GLU A 246 -9.74 3.63 -4.34
C GLU A 246 -8.64 4.68 -4.15
N LEU A 247 -7.87 4.60 -3.07
CA LEU A 247 -6.74 5.50 -2.82
C LEU A 247 -5.65 5.33 -3.88
N ILE A 248 -5.25 4.10 -4.21
CA ILE A 248 -4.22 3.79 -5.21
C ILE A 248 -4.63 4.33 -6.58
N ILE A 249 -5.84 4.01 -7.05
CA ILE A 249 -6.34 4.48 -8.33
C ILE A 249 -6.45 6.02 -8.36
N ARG A 250 -6.94 6.63 -7.29
CA ARG A 250 -7.02 8.10 -7.18
C ARG A 250 -5.64 8.76 -7.27
N MET A 251 -4.61 8.18 -6.64
CA MET A 251 -3.25 8.68 -6.74
C MET A 251 -2.70 8.57 -8.16
N ALA A 252 -2.97 7.46 -8.85
CA ALA A 252 -2.58 7.28 -10.25
C ALA A 252 -3.26 8.31 -11.15
N LYS A 253 -4.56 8.58 -10.98
CA LYS A 253 -5.27 9.66 -11.68
C LYS A 253 -4.68 11.05 -11.44
N GLN A 254 -4.09 11.28 -10.28
CA GLN A 254 -3.37 12.51 -9.95
C GLN A 254 -1.95 12.55 -10.54
N GLY A 255 -1.60 11.58 -11.38
CA GLY A 255 -0.31 11.48 -12.06
C GLY A 255 0.81 10.84 -11.24
N LYS A 256 0.50 10.19 -10.12
CA LYS A 256 1.48 9.37 -9.40
C LYS A 256 1.74 8.09 -10.16
N THR A 257 2.98 7.68 -10.25
CA THR A 257 3.39 6.41 -10.85
C THR A 257 3.56 5.38 -9.75
N ILE A 258 2.95 4.22 -9.91
CA ILE A 258 2.80 3.28 -8.80
C ILE A 258 3.25 1.89 -9.23
N ILE A 259 4.08 1.24 -8.41
CA ILE A 259 4.33 -0.20 -8.49
C ILE A 259 3.57 -0.85 -7.32
N VAL A 260 2.80 -1.88 -7.60
CA VAL A 260 2.11 -2.71 -6.60
C VAL A 260 2.64 -4.13 -6.68
N VAL A 261 3.17 -4.62 -5.59
CA VAL A 261 3.44 -6.06 -5.39
C VAL A 261 2.29 -6.64 -4.59
N SER A 262 1.72 -7.74 -5.03
CA SER A 262 0.71 -8.49 -4.28
C SER A 262 0.80 -9.98 -4.55
N SER A 263 0.60 -10.78 -3.50
CA SER A 263 0.43 -12.23 -3.57
C SER A 263 -0.98 -12.63 -4.02
N GLU A 264 -1.93 -11.70 -3.97
CA GLU A 264 -3.32 -11.94 -4.39
C GLU A 264 -3.49 -11.59 -5.88
N MET A 265 -3.47 -12.61 -6.76
CA MET A 265 -3.63 -12.42 -8.21
C MET A 265 -4.90 -11.61 -8.59
N PRO A 266 -6.07 -11.82 -7.95
CA PRO A 266 -7.24 -11.00 -8.23
C PRO A 266 -7.03 -9.51 -7.97
N GLU A 267 -6.22 -9.14 -6.95
CA GLU A 267 -5.88 -7.76 -6.65
C GLU A 267 -5.06 -7.15 -7.80
N ILE A 268 -3.99 -7.83 -8.21
CA ILE A 268 -3.14 -7.39 -9.33
C ILE A 268 -3.99 -7.18 -10.59
N LEU A 269 -4.83 -8.16 -10.98
CA LEU A 269 -5.71 -8.05 -12.14
C LEU A 269 -6.74 -6.90 -12.01
N GLY A 270 -7.22 -6.67 -10.79
CA GLY A 270 -8.29 -5.71 -10.51
C GLY A 270 -7.85 -4.25 -10.57
N ILE A 271 -6.64 -3.92 -10.12
CA ILE A 271 -6.22 -2.52 -9.92
C ILE A 271 -5.06 -2.05 -10.78
N THR A 272 -4.37 -2.94 -11.52
CA THR A 272 -3.17 -2.56 -12.29
C THR A 272 -3.43 -2.38 -13.77
N ASN A 273 -2.67 -1.54 -14.45
CA ASN A 273 -2.74 -1.31 -15.89
C ASN A 273 -1.95 -2.35 -16.68
N ARG A 274 -0.76 -2.70 -16.20
CA ARG A 274 0.13 -3.74 -16.73
C ARG A 274 0.62 -4.64 -15.60
N ILE A 275 1.04 -5.85 -15.97
CA ILE A 275 1.55 -6.83 -15.01
C ILE A 275 2.91 -7.32 -15.50
N GLY A 276 3.90 -7.23 -14.63
CA GLY A 276 5.16 -7.96 -14.72
C GLY A 276 5.07 -9.22 -13.88
N VAL A 277 5.60 -10.31 -14.38
CA VAL A 277 5.66 -11.58 -13.63
C VAL A 277 7.11 -11.90 -13.33
N MET A 278 7.40 -12.15 -12.05
CA MET A 278 8.75 -12.52 -11.62
C MET A 278 8.85 -13.99 -11.30
N SER A 279 9.96 -14.59 -11.71
CA SER A 279 10.32 -15.96 -11.40
C SER A 279 11.82 -16.07 -11.18
N ASN A 280 12.23 -16.65 -10.04
CA ASN A 280 13.65 -16.89 -9.70
C ASN A 280 14.57 -15.64 -9.82
N GLY A 281 14.03 -14.46 -9.52
CA GLY A 281 14.81 -13.22 -9.55
C GLY A 281 14.79 -12.45 -10.88
N HIS A 282 14.10 -13.00 -11.89
CA HIS A 282 13.96 -12.40 -13.23
C HIS A 282 12.55 -11.93 -13.52
#